data_2910d2c3f115c2c4aafe0964510e74be
#
_entry.id   2910d2c3f115c2c4aafe0964510e74be
#
_cell.length_a   1.000
_cell.length_b   1.000
_cell.length_c   1.000
_cell.angle_alpha   90.00
_cell.angle_beta   90.00
_cell.angle_gamma   90.00
#
_symmetry.space_group_name_H-M   'P 1'
#
loop_
_entity.id
_entity.type
_entity.pdbx_description
1 polymer ?
#
loop_
_entity_poly.entity_id
_entity_poly.type
_entity_poly.pdbx_seq_one_letter_code
_entity_poly.pdbx_strand_id
1 'polypeptide(L)'
;ALARGFLRYGEQACNHFIAFKLLALIRDKVFGALRKLCPAKLEGKDKGNLINIITSDIELLEVFYAHTISPICIALLFCVVMTAFIGSFHWGLGVLAAAAYIVVGVVIPLFTSRFSGDDGIRFRTGSGELAGFVLDSLRGLSEIQQYGCGEKRMEEMNRRSDALAKEEERMKRRSGRNQAVTNTVILLFDLAMLFLAARLCDFSGALLCTL
;
A
#
# COMPACT_ATOMS: atom_id res chain seq x y z
N ALA A 1 -27.52 8.76 -0.99
CA ALA A 1 -26.57 8.84 0.14
C ALA A 1 -26.68 7.62 1.07
N LEU A 2 -27.87 7.27 1.60
CA LEU A 2 -28.07 6.15 2.55
C LEU A 2 -27.67 4.79 1.98
N ALA A 3 -28.12 4.45 0.76
CA ALA A 3 -27.77 3.18 0.11
C ALA A 3 -26.23 3.01 -0.04
N ARG A 4 -25.51 4.09 -0.35
CA ARG A 4 -24.05 4.09 -0.43
C ARG A 4 -23.41 3.76 0.92
N GLY A 5 -23.96 4.26 2.03
CA GLY A 5 -23.48 3.94 3.38
C GLY A 5 -23.63 2.46 3.72
N PHE A 6 -24.79 1.87 3.44
CA PHE A 6 -25.03 0.45 3.66
C PHE A 6 -24.14 -0.45 2.79
N LEU A 7 -23.97 -0.12 1.51
CA LEU A 7 -23.10 -0.87 0.61
C LEU A 7 -21.63 -0.80 1.07
N ARG A 8 -21.16 0.39 1.48
CA ARG A 8 -19.82 0.58 2.00
C ARG A 8 -19.57 -0.20 3.29
N TYR A 9 -20.56 -0.21 4.19
CA TYR A 9 -20.51 -1.00 5.42
C TYR A 9 -20.46 -2.50 5.10
N GLY A 10 -21.30 -2.99 4.20
CA GLY A 10 -21.29 -4.39 3.78
C GLY A 10 -19.97 -4.82 3.13
N GLU A 11 -19.42 -3.98 2.24
CA GLU A 11 -18.10 -4.18 1.64
C GLU A 11 -17.01 -4.31 2.71
N GLN A 12 -16.96 -3.35 3.63
CA GLN A 12 -15.95 -3.34 4.68
C GLN A 12 -16.07 -4.53 5.64
N ALA A 13 -17.30 -4.88 6.04
CA ALA A 13 -17.57 -6.02 6.90
C ALA A 13 -17.16 -7.34 6.24
N CYS A 14 -17.48 -7.54 4.96
CA CYS A 14 -17.09 -8.72 4.20
C CYS A 14 -15.56 -8.83 4.05
N ASN A 15 -14.88 -7.72 3.74
CA ASN A 15 -13.43 -7.69 3.59
C ASN A 15 -12.73 -8.08 4.89
N HIS A 16 -13.13 -7.50 6.01
CA HIS A 16 -12.56 -7.85 7.32
C HIS A 16 -12.89 -9.29 7.72
N PHE A 17 -14.10 -9.75 7.50
CA PHE A 17 -14.49 -11.13 7.81
C PHE A 17 -13.60 -12.14 7.05
N ILE A 18 -13.40 -11.92 5.75
CA ILE A 18 -12.54 -12.78 4.91
C ILE A 18 -11.10 -12.74 5.40
N ALA A 19 -10.57 -11.53 5.66
CA ALA A 19 -9.21 -11.33 6.12
C ALA A 19 -8.95 -12.03 7.46
N PHE A 20 -9.83 -11.86 8.45
CA PHE A 20 -9.70 -12.53 9.75
C PHE A 20 -9.83 -14.05 9.67
N LYS A 21 -10.74 -14.54 8.83
CA LYS A 21 -10.89 -15.99 8.63
C LYS A 21 -9.67 -16.62 7.96
N LEU A 22 -9.09 -15.93 6.97
CA LEU A 22 -7.85 -16.34 6.33
C LEU A 22 -6.68 -16.33 7.31
N LEU A 23 -6.56 -15.26 8.12
CA LEU A 23 -5.57 -15.12 9.17
C LEU A 23 -5.63 -16.28 10.16
N ALA A 24 -6.83 -16.62 10.65
CA ALA A 24 -7.03 -17.73 11.55
C ALA A 24 -6.60 -19.07 10.93
N LEU A 25 -6.95 -19.30 9.67
CA LEU A 25 -6.59 -20.51 8.93
C LEU A 25 -5.08 -20.64 8.71
N ILE A 26 -4.39 -19.55 8.37
CA ILE A 26 -2.93 -19.54 8.20
C ILE A 26 -2.26 -19.78 9.53
N ARG A 27 -2.72 -19.10 10.60
CA ARG A 27 -2.18 -19.26 11.96
C ARG A 27 -2.31 -20.69 12.46
N ASP A 28 -3.46 -21.32 12.24
CA ASP A 28 -3.70 -22.72 12.59
C ASP A 28 -2.76 -23.68 11.83
N LYS A 29 -2.60 -23.49 10.52
CA LYS A 29 -1.68 -24.30 9.70
C LYS A 29 -0.22 -24.13 10.13
N VAL A 30 0.21 -22.91 10.37
CA VAL A 30 1.59 -22.61 10.82
C VAL A 30 1.82 -23.24 12.21
N PHE A 31 0.89 -23.07 13.14
CA PHE A 31 0.97 -23.67 14.44
C PHE A 31 0.99 -25.21 14.39
N GLY A 32 0.14 -25.81 13.54
CA GLY A 32 0.14 -27.25 13.28
C GLY A 32 1.47 -27.77 12.71
N ALA A 33 2.11 -27.03 11.82
CA ALA A 33 3.43 -27.35 11.28
C ALA A 33 4.53 -27.24 12.36
N LEU A 34 4.52 -26.17 13.16
CA LEU A 34 5.47 -25.97 14.25
C LEU A 34 5.36 -27.07 15.31
N ARG A 35 4.15 -27.50 15.68
CA ARG A 35 3.92 -28.57 16.61
C ARG A 35 4.49 -29.91 16.13
N LYS A 36 4.50 -30.18 14.82
CA LYS A 36 5.11 -31.38 14.24
C LYS A 36 6.66 -31.31 14.22
N LEU A 37 7.24 -30.11 14.27
CA LEU A 37 8.68 -29.89 14.27
C LEU A 37 9.27 -29.83 15.69
N CYS A 38 8.46 -29.67 16.72
CA CYS A 38 8.86 -29.68 18.13
C CYS A 38 9.17 -31.13 18.61
N PRO A 39 10.16 -31.31 19.56
CA PRO A 39 11.14 -30.32 19.99
C PRO A 39 12.41 -30.30 19.10
N ALA A 40 12.73 -31.40 18.42
CA ALA A 40 14.06 -31.71 17.88
C ALA A 40 14.56 -30.73 16.80
N LYS A 41 13.69 -30.15 15.97
CA LYS A 41 14.08 -29.24 14.89
C LYS A 41 13.99 -27.76 15.26
N LEU A 42 13.45 -27.43 16.43
CA LEU A 42 13.34 -26.07 16.95
C LEU A 42 14.37 -25.74 18.03
N GLU A 43 15.10 -26.76 18.54
CA GLU A 43 16.23 -26.55 19.41
C GLU A 43 17.34 -25.83 18.65
N GLY A 44 17.77 -24.66 19.18
CA GLY A 44 18.81 -23.83 18.55
C GLY A 44 18.29 -22.76 17.58
N LYS A 45 16.99 -22.70 17.28
CA LYS A 45 16.38 -21.59 16.52
C LYS A 45 15.97 -20.46 17.45
N ASP A 46 16.10 -19.24 16.96
CA ASP A 46 15.64 -18.04 17.68
C ASP A 46 14.13 -18.09 17.90
N LYS A 47 13.73 -18.35 19.13
CA LYS A 47 12.31 -18.42 19.55
C LYS A 47 11.60 -17.09 19.33
N GLY A 48 12.31 -15.95 19.43
CA GLY A 48 11.78 -14.62 19.16
C GLY A 48 11.39 -14.45 17.71
N ASN A 49 12.21 -14.93 16.78
CA ASN A 49 11.92 -14.89 15.36
C ASN A 49 10.69 -15.75 14.99
N LEU A 50 10.55 -16.92 15.59
CA LEU A 50 9.36 -17.78 15.37
C LEU A 50 8.07 -17.13 15.87
N ILE A 51 8.11 -16.47 17.02
CA ILE A 51 6.96 -15.72 17.56
C ILE A 51 6.62 -14.57 16.62
N ASN A 52 7.63 -13.86 16.12
CA ASN A 52 7.44 -12.74 15.18
C ASN A 52 6.76 -13.16 13.86
N ILE A 53 7.15 -14.32 13.32
CA ILE A 53 6.50 -14.90 12.14
C ILE A 53 5.01 -15.19 12.42
N ILE A 54 4.68 -15.75 13.57
CA ILE A 54 3.30 -16.13 13.92
C ILE A 54 2.42 -14.92 14.21
N THR A 55 3.00 -13.83 14.69
CA THR A 55 2.28 -12.60 15.04
C THR A 55 2.35 -11.59 13.90
N SER A 56 3.47 -10.90 13.75
CA SER A 56 3.61 -9.75 12.85
C SER A 56 3.57 -10.10 11.37
N ASP A 57 4.22 -11.20 10.95
CA ASP A 57 4.27 -11.51 9.52
C ASP A 57 2.91 -12.00 9.01
N ILE A 58 2.17 -12.73 9.84
CA ILE A 58 0.81 -13.16 9.48
C ILE A 58 -0.16 -11.96 9.47
N GLU A 59 -0.03 -10.99 10.37
CA GLU A 59 -0.82 -9.74 10.34
C GLU A 59 -0.54 -8.90 9.09
N LEU A 60 0.70 -8.89 8.59
CA LEU A 60 1.02 -8.23 7.32
C LEU A 60 0.28 -8.84 6.12
N LEU A 61 0.01 -10.16 6.15
CA LEU A 61 -0.81 -10.81 5.13
C LEU A 61 -2.27 -10.35 5.17
N GLU A 62 -2.83 -10.10 6.37
CA GLU A 62 -4.17 -9.53 6.51
C GLU A 62 -4.26 -8.17 5.81
N VAL A 63 -3.33 -7.27 6.15
CA VAL A 63 -3.26 -5.94 5.54
C VAL A 63 -3.12 -6.04 4.02
N PHE A 64 -2.29 -6.96 3.52
CA PHE A 64 -2.12 -7.18 2.09
C PHE A 64 -3.42 -7.63 1.41
N TYR A 65 -4.14 -8.60 1.98
CA TYR A 65 -5.41 -9.06 1.41
C TYR A 65 -6.47 -7.97 1.44
N ALA A 66 -6.69 -7.32 2.59
CA ALA A 66 -7.75 -6.34 2.75
C ALA A 66 -7.52 -5.07 1.93
N HIS A 67 -6.26 -4.63 1.82
CA HIS A 67 -5.92 -3.33 1.22
C HIS A 67 -5.27 -3.41 -0.16
N THR A 68 -4.98 -4.60 -0.67
CA THR A 68 -4.37 -4.76 -2.00
C THR A 68 -5.26 -5.58 -2.92
N ILE A 69 -5.59 -6.82 -2.56
CA ILE A 69 -6.30 -7.73 -3.47
C ILE A 69 -7.73 -7.26 -3.70
N SER A 70 -8.49 -6.97 -2.64
CA SER A 70 -9.88 -6.55 -2.75
C SER A 70 -10.05 -5.26 -3.56
N PRO A 71 -9.31 -4.16 -3.30
CA PRO A 71 -9.39 -2.96 -4.13
C PRO A 71 -9.01 -3.18 -5.59
N ILE A 72 -8.02 -4.04 -5.88
CA ILE A 72 -7.64 -4.36 -7.26
C ILE A 72 -8.78 -5.09 -8.00
N CYS A 73 -9.41 -6.08 -7.37
CA CYS A 73 -10.53 -6.80 -7.98
C CYS A 73 -11.73 -5.86 -8.24
N ILE A 74 -12.05 -4.99 -7.28
CA ILE A 74 -13.12 -3.99 -7.42
C ILE A 74 -12.79 -3.02 -8.56
N ALA A 75 -11.56 -2.50 -8.61
CA ALA A 75 -11.12 -1.59 -9.65
C ALA A 75 -11.20 -2.23 -11.04
N LEU A 76 -10.75 -3.48 -11.21
CA LEU A 76 -10.84 -4.22 -12.46
C LEU A 76 -12.28 -4.37 -12.93
N LEU A 77 -13.16 -4.85 -12.03
CA LEU A 77 -14.58 -5.02 -12.35
C LEU A 77 -15.22 -3.68 -12.76
N PHE A 78 -14.96 -2.64 -11.98
CA PHE A 78 -15.47 -1.29 -12.25
C PHE A 78 -14.96 -0.75 -13.60
N CYS A 79 -13.67 -0.90 -13.90
CA CYS A 79 -13.09 -0.47 -15.18
C CYS A 79 -13.75 -1.18 -16.37
N VAL A 80 -14.00 -2.49 -16.28
CA VAL A 80 -14.67 -3.26 -17.33
C VAL A 80 -16.11 -2.77 -17.53
N VAL A 81 -16.87 -2.64 -16.44
CA VAL A 81 -18.26 -2.18 -16.49
C VAL A 81 -18.36 -0.76 -17.07
N MET A 82 -17.51 0.16 -16.60
CA MET A 82 -17.53 1.54 -17.06
C MET A 82 -17.07 1.69 -18.50
N THR A 83 -16.07 0.91 -18.92
CA THR A 83 -15.63 0.88 -20.34
C THR A 83 -16.76 0.40 -21.25
N ALA A 84 -17.46 -0.68 -20.87
CA ALA A 84 -18.61 -1.18 -21.62
C ALA A 84 -19.77 -0.16 -21.66
N PHE A 85 -20.06 0.46 -20.52
CA PHE A 85 -21.10 1.49 -20.41
C PHE A 85 -20.80 2.72 -21.26
N ILE A 86 -19.59 3.28 -21.18
CA ILE A 86 -19.17 4.42 -22.00
C ILE A 86 -19.12 4.04 -23.49
N GLY A 87 -18.64 2.84 -23.79
CA GLY A 87 -18.59 2.30 -25.15
C GLY A 87 -19.95 2.08 -25.79
N SER A 88 -21.02 1.89 -24.99
CA SER A 88 -22.39 1.79 -25.48
C SER A 88 -22.94 3.09 -26.09
N PHE A 89 -22.41 4.26 -25.67
CA PHE A 89 -22.77 5.54 -26.28
C PHE A 89 -22.00 5.78 -27.57
N HIS A 90 -20.68 5.52 -27.55
CA HIS A 90 -19.83 5.61 -28.73
C HIS A 90 -18.56 4.79 -28.52
N TRP A 91 -18.24 3.91 -29.48
CA TRP A 91 -17.09 3.01 -29.39
C TRP A 91 -15.76 3.74 -29.16
N GLY A 92 -15.57 4.93 -29.76
CA GLY A 92 -14.36 5.74 -29.58
C GLY A 92 -14.17 6.24 -28.14
N LEU A 93 -15.27 6.57 -27.42
CA LEU A 93 -15.22 6.96 -26.02
C LEU A 93 -14.86 5.74 -25.14
N GLY A 94 -15.40 4.55 -25.48
CA GLY A 94 -15.04 3.31 -24.78
C GLY A 94 -13.56 2.96 -24.93
N VAL A 95 -12.98 3.12 -26.12
CA VAL A 95 -11.55 2.89 -26.35
C VAL A 95 -10.69 3.89 -25.57
N LEU A 96 -11.07 5.16 -25.54
CA LEU A 96 -10.36 6.20 -24.79
C LEU A 96 -10.42 5.92 -23.29
N ALA A 97 -11.57 5.50 -22.75
CA ALA A 97 -11.73 5.10 -21.36
C ALA A 97 -10.86 3.89 -21.01
N ALA A 98 -10.86 2.85 -21.87
CA ALA A 98 -10.00 1.68 -21.69
C ALA A 98 -8.51 2.08 -21.67
N ALA A 99 -8.08 2.94 -22.58
CA ALA A 99 -6.72 3.45 -22.61
C ALA A 99 -6.35 4.22 -21.32
N ALA A 100 -7.25 5.08 -20.84
CA ALA A 100 -7.06 5.81 -19.58
C ALA A 100 -6.87 4.86 -18.40
N TYR A 101 -7.74 3.85 -18.26
CA TYR A 101 -7.65 2.86 -17.18
C TYR A 101 -6.38 2.02 -17.25
N ILE A 102 -5.94 1.62 -18.45
CA ILE A 102 -4.69 0.90 -18.64
C ILE A 102 -3.49 1.78 -18.27
N VAL A 103 -3.46 3.03 -18.73
CA VAL A 103 -2.35 3.95 -18.44
C VAL A 103 -2.27 4.22 -16.93
N VAL A 104 -3.39 4.59 -16.29
CA VAL A 104 -3.41 4.95 -14.86
C VAL A 104 -3.27 3.72 -13.97
N GLY A 105 -3.92 2.60 -14.32
CA GLY A 105 -3.97 1.39 -13.48
C GLY A 105 -2.78 0.44 -13.67
N VAL A 106 -2.10 0.47 -14.82
CA VAL A 106 -1.02 -0.48 -15.13
C VAL A 106 0.29 0.24 -15.46
N VAL A 107 0.28 1.16 -16.43
CA VAL A 107 1.52 1.76 -16.94
C VAL A 107 2.19 2.61 -15.85
N ILE A 108 1.46 3.51 -15.21
CA ILE A 108 2.01 4.38 -14.16
C ILE A 108 2.54 3.57 -12.98
N PRO A 109 1.79 2.60 -12.36
CA PRO A 109 2.32 1.78 -11.28
C PRO A 109 3.55 0.98 -11.65
N LEU A 110 3.61 0.39 -12.84
CA LEU A 110 4.78 -0.36 -13.31
C LEU A 110 6.02 0.55 -13.46
N PHE A 111 5.85 1.73 -14.05
CA PHE A 111 6.93 2.72 -14.13
C PHE A 111 7.38 3.17 -12.74
N THR A 112 6.45 3.52 -11.88
CA THR A 112 6.74 3.95 -10.50
C THR A 112 7.46 2.87 -9.73
N SER A 113 7.01 1.61 -9.81
CA SER A 113 7.65 0.48 -9.15
C SER A 113 9.11 0.29 -9.61
N ARG A 114 9.38 0.40 -10.92
CA ARG A 114 10.75 0.28 -11.44
C ARG A 114 11.68 1.41 -10.99
N PHE A 115 11.16 2.61 -10.81
CA PHE A 115 11.96 3.78 -10.41
C PHE A 115 12.01 4.02 -8.90
N SER A 116 11.07 3.45 -8.12
CA SER A 116 11.07 3.59 -6.66
C SER A 116 12.10 2.69 -5.96
N GLY A 117 12.60 1.69 -6.65
CA GLY A 117 13.68 0.81 -6.19
C GLY A 117 13.48 0.30 -4.76
N ASP A 118 14.58 0.27 -3.99
CA ASP A 118 14.63 -0.24 -2.62
C ASP A 118 14.40 0.85 -1.55
N ASP A 119 13.88 2.03 -1.91
CA ASP A 119 13.75 3.16 -0.97
C ASP A 119 12.93 2.77 0.27
N GLY A 120 11.82 2.04 0.08
CA GLY A 120 10.99 1.58 1.19
C GLY A 120 11.69 0.56 2.09
N ILE A 121 12.51 -0.32 1.50
CA ILE A 121 13.30 -1.30 2.24
C ILE A 121 14.38 -0.59 3.04
N ARG A 122 15.09 0.35 2.44
CA ARG A 122 16.13 1.15 3.12
C ARG A 122 15.57 1.95 4.28
N PHE A 123 14.44 2.61 4.09
CA PHE A 123 13.76 3.34 5.16
C PHE A 123 13.37 2.41 6.31
N ARG A 124 12.78 1.25 5.99
CA ARG A 124 12.38 0.26 7.00
C ARG A 124 13.58 -0.31 7.77
N THR A 125 14.67 -0.64 7.07
CA THR A 125 15.90 -1.12 7.69
C THR A 125 16.52 -0.05 8.59
N GLY A 126 16.66 1.19 8.11
CA GLY A 126 17.18 2.30 8.90
C GLY A 126 16.32 2.63 10.12
N SER A 127 14.99 2.53 9.99
CA SER A 127 14.07 2.68 11.12
C SER A 127 14.27 1.58 12.17
N GLY A 128 14.47 0.33 11.74
CA GLY A 128 14.77 -0.79 12.62
C GLY A 128 16.11 -0.62 13.35
N GLU A 129 17.15 -0.17 12.63
CA GLU A 129 18.46 0.10 13.22
C GLU A 129 18.41 1.24 14.24
N LEU A 130 17.66 2.31 13.97
CA LEU A 130 17.46 3.39 14.91
C LEU A 130 16.71 2.92 16.15
N ALA A 131 15.64 2.16 15.98
CA ALA A 131 14.88 1.59 17.09
C ALA A 131 15.72 0.66 17.96
N GLY A 132 16.53 -0.20 17.33
CA GLY A 132 17.49 -1.06 18.04
C GLY A 132 18.51 -0.24 18.84
N PHE A 133 19.07 0.79 18.24
CA PHE A 133 20.03 1.69 18.91
C PHE A 133 19.42 2.41 20.11
N VAL A 134 18.18 2.90 19.98
CA VAL A 134 17.44 3.53 21.10
C VAL A 134 17.19 2.53 22.21
N LEU A 135 16.73 1.32 21.87
CA LEU A 135 16.47 0.26 22.85
C LEU A 135 17.74 -0.15 23.61
N ASP A 136 18.86 -0.30 22.91
CA ASP A 136 20.17 -0.59 23.52
C ASP A 136 20.62 0.54 24.42
N SER A 137 20.38 1.79 24.04
CA SER A 137 20.70 2.96 24.85
C SER A 137 19.87 3.02 26.12
N LEU A 138 18.60 2.63 26.07
CA LEU A 138 17.72 2.56 27.24
C LEU A 138 18.11 1.41 28.18
N ARG A 139 18.49 0.25 27.62
CA ARG A 139 18.94 -0.90 28.40
C ARG A 139 20.29 -0.64 29.11
N GLY A 140 21.19 0.04 28.43
CA GLY A 140 22.51 0.43 28.94
C GLY A 140 22.56 1.81 29.58
N LEU A 141 21.43 2.36 30.04
CA LEU A 141 21.38 3.74 30.55
C LEU A 141 22.26 3.97 31.78
N SER A 142 22.33 3.00 32.67
CA SER A 142 23.21 3.03 33.87
C SER A 142 24.67 3.10 33.47
N GLU A 143 25.10 2.30 32.51
CA GLU A 143 26.48 2.30 32.01
C GLU A 143 26.81 3.60 31.28
N ILE A 144 25.88 4.11 30.45
CA ILE A 144 26.05 5.37 29.75
C ILE A 144 26.26 6.54 30.73
N GLN A 145 25.50 6.56 31.84
CA GLN A 145 25.65 7.56 32.89
C GLN A 145 26.94 7.37 33.67
N GLN A 146 27.29 6.15 34.05
CA GLN A 146 28.50 5.84 34.82
C GLN A 146 29.78 6.22 34.05
N TYR A 147 29.82 5.98 32.74
CA TYR A 147 30.96 6.30 31.87
C TYR A 147 30.90 7.70 31.28
N GLY A 148 29.88 8.51 31.57
CA GLY A 148 29.75 9.87 31.07
C GLY A 148 29.60 9.97 29.53
N CYS A 149 29.09 8.90 28.90
CA CYS A 149 29.01 8.79 27.43
C CYS A 149 27.66 9.30 26.86
N GLY A 150 26.81 9.95 27.67
CA GLY A 150 25.46 10.38 27.29
C GLY A 150 25.45 11.31 26.08
N GLU A 151 26.33 12.30 26.05
CA GLU A 151 26.42 13.27 24.96
C GLU A 151 26.78 12.62 23.62
N LYS A 152 27.80 11.78 23.59
CA LYS A 152 28.18 11.01 22.38
C LYS A 152 27.07 10.09 21.89
N ARG A 153 26.33 9.47 22.82
CA ARG A 153 25.22 8.59 22.47
C ARG A 153 24.05 9.37 21.86
N MET A 154 23.77 10.57 22.38
CA MET A 154 22.75 11.47 21.87
C MET A 154 23.13 12.01 20.48
N GLU A 155 24.41 12.39 20.30
CA GLU A 155 24.90 12.84 19.00
C GLU A 155 24.76 11.76 17.92
N GLU A 156 25.13 10.51 18.24
CA GLU A 156 24.94 9.38 17.33
C GLU A 156 23.47 9.09 17.02
N MET A 157 22.59 9.19 18.02
CA MET A 157 21.15 9.05 17.82
C MET A 157 20.60 10.12 16.89
N ASN A 158 20.99 11.38 17.08
CA ASN A 158 20.61 12.48 16.21
C ASN A 158 21.11 12.27 14.78
N ARG A 159 22.36 11.85 14.63
CA ARG A 159 22.96 11.54 13.31
C ARG A 159 22.15 10.47 12.56
N ARG A 160 21.77 9.39 13.24
CA ARG A 160 20.95 8.31 12.66
C ARG A 160 19.53 8.79 12.32
N SER A 161 18.94 9.59 13.20
CA SER A 161 17.63 10.20 13.00
C SER A 161 17.63 11.13 11.78
N ASP A 162 18.65 11.99 11.65
CA ASP A 162 18.79 12.90 10.51
C ASP A 162 19.00 12.15 9.19
N ALA A 163 19.77 11.06 9.21
CA ALA A 163 19.95 10.21 8.04
C ALA A 163 18.63 9.58 7.60
N LEU A 164 17.87 9.08 8.56
CA LEU A 164 16.54 8.49 8.31
C LEU A 164 15.53 9.53 7.80
N ALA A 165 15.53 10.74 8.37
CA ALA A 165 14.68 11.84 7.93
C ALA A 165 14.96 12.25 6.47
N LYS A 166 16.23 12.25 6.04
CA LYS A 166 16.61 12.50 4.65
C LYS A 166 16.10 11.42 3.69
N GLU A 167 16.14 10.15 4.08
CA GLU A 167 15.57 9.05 3.28
C GLU A 167 14.05 9.16 3.20
N GLU A 168 13.38 9.51 4.31
CA GLU A 168 11.95 9.76 4.35
C GLU A 168 11.54 10.92 3.44
N GLU A 169 12.27 12.03 3.48
CA GLU A 169 12.03 13.18 2.61
C GLU A 169 12.14 12.80 1.12
N ARG A 170 13.18 12.04 0.74
CA ARG A 170 13.36 11.55 -0.63
C ARG A 170 12.18 10.69 -1.07
N MET A 171 11.74 9.77 -0.21
CA MET A 171 10.60 8.90 -0.48
C MET A 171 9.30 9.71 -0.63
N LYS A 172 9.03 10.65 0.28
CA LYS A 172 7.86 11.55 0.22
C LYS A 172 7.88 12.43 -1.02
N ARG A 173 9.03 12.99 -1.38
CA ARG A 173 9.19 13.82 -2.59
C ARG A 173 8.93 13.01 -3.86
N ARG A 174 9.40 11.76 -3.94
CA ARG A 174 9.10 10.86 -5.06
C ARG A 174 7.62 10.51 -5.11
N SER A 175 7.02 10.17 -3.98
CA SER A 175 5.59 9.87 -3.88
C SER A 175 4.75 11.06 -4.33
N GLY A 176 5.06 12.27 -3.87
CA GLY A 176 4.38 13.50 -4.28
C GLY A 176 4.50 13.78 -5.78
N ARG A 177 5.67 13.56 -6.37
CA ARG A 177 5.86 13.67 -7.82
C ARG A 177 5.03 12.66 -8.59
N ASN A 178 5.02 11.40 -8.15
CA ASN A 178 4.22 10.37 -8.79
C ASN A 178 2.71 10.69 -8.72
N GLN A 179 2.26 11.18 -7.56
CA GLN A 179 0.87 11.63 -7.39
C GLN A 179 0.53 12.79 -8.34
N ALA A 180 1.43 13.77 -8.47
CA ALA A 180 1.24 14.90 -9.38
C ALA A 180 1.16 14.43 -10.85
N VAL A 181 2.06 13.54 -11.27
CA VAL A 181 2.04 12.96 -12.63
C VAL A 181 0.73 12.21 -12.86
N THR A 182 0.32 11.36 -11.92
CA THR A 182 -0.93 10.59 -12.02
C THR A 182 -2.14 11.51 -12.17
N ASN A 183 -2.25 12.53 -11.31
CA ASN A 183 -3.36 13.48 -11.36
C ASN A 183 -3.37 14.28 -12.69
N THR A 184 -2.19 14.68 -13.18
CA THR A 184 -2.08 15.38 -14.48
C THR A 184 -2.53 14.48 -15.62
N VAL A 185 -2.14 13.22 -15.63
CA VAL A 185 -2.55 12.25 -16.66
C VAL A 185 -4.07 12.02 -16.61
N ILE A 186 -4.65 11.87 -15.41
CA ILE A 186 -6.11 11.75 -15.25
C ILE A 186 -6.82 12.98 -15.84
N LEU A 187 -6.40 14.20 -15.47
CA LEU A 187 -6.99 15.43 -15.99
C LEU A 187 -6.88 15.55 -17.52
N LEU A 188 -5.78 15.10 -18.11
CA LEU A 188 -5.61 15.09 -19.56
C LEU A 188 -6.59 14.12 -20.24
N PHE A 189 -6.78 12.92 -19.65
CA PHE A 189 -7.78 11.98 -20.18
C PHE A 189 -9.20 12.48 -19.99
N ASP A 190 -9.53 13.14 -18.87
CA ASP A 190 -10.84 13.73 -18.63
C ASP A 190 -11.14 14.83 -19.65
N LEU A 191 -10.18 15.73 -19.92
CA LEU A 191 -10.32 16.78 -20.94
C LEU A 191 -10.46 16.17 -22.34
N ALA A 192 -9.65 15.14 -22.67
CA ALA A 192 -9.75 14.44 -23.95
C ALA A 192 -11.11 13.77 -24.10
N MET A 193 -11.65 13.17 -23.03
CA MET A 193 -12.97 12.54 -23.01
C MET A 193 -14.07 13.56 -23.27
N LEU A 194 -14.03 14.72 -22.57
CA LEU A 194 -14.98 15.82 -22.77
C LEU A 194 -14.93 16.36 -24.21
N PHE A 195 -13.72 16.59 -24.73
CA PHE A 195 -13.54 17.07 -26.09
C PHE A 195 -14.06 16.08 -27.13
N LEU A 196 -13.76 14.79 -26.95
CA LEU A 196 -14.20 13.75 -27.86
C LEU A 196 -15.72 13.54 -27.77
N ALA A 197 -16.31 13.59 -26.59
CA ALA A 197 -17.77 13.52 -26.39
C ALA A 197 -18.46 14.71 -27.07
N ALA A 198 -17.94 15.92 -26.92
CA ALA A 198 -18.46 17.11 -27.55
C ALA A 198 -18.41 17.05 -29.12
N ARG A 199 -17.44 16.31 -29.67
CA ARG A 199 -17.29 16.13 -31.11
C ARG A 199 -18.12 14.99 -31.70
N LEU A 200 -18.32 13.92 -30.95
CA LEU A 200 -18.94 12.69 -31.45
C LEU A 200 -20.41 12.56 -31.08
N CYS A 201 -20.83 13.18 -29.99
CA CYS A 201 -22.23 13.20 -29.59
C CYS A 201 -22.80 14.56 -30.05
N ASP A 202 -23.83 14.55 -30.92
CA ASP A 202 -24.61 15.75 -31.19
C ASP A 202 -25.23 16.22 -29.88
N PHE A 203 -24.76 17.36 -29.39
CA PHE A 203 -25.11 17.92 -28.11
C PHE A 203 -26.56 18.43 -28.10
N SER A 204 -27.54 17.55 -28.06
CA SER A 204 -28.87 17.93 -27.57
C SER A 204 -28.80 18.03 -26.08
N GLY A 205 -29.15 19.20 -25.50
CA GLY A 205 -28.89 19.59 -24.10
C GLY A 205 -29.42 18.67 -22.97
N ALA A 206 -30.01 17.51 -23.32
CA ALA A 206 -30.45 16.49 -22.38
C ALA A 206 -29.29 15.66 -21.79
N LEU A 207 -28.14 15.57 -22.46
CA LEU A 207 -27.00 14.76 -22.02
C LEU A 207 -26.09 15.45 -20.98
N LEU A 208 -26.13 16.79 -20.91
CA LEU A 208 -25.37 17.58 -19.94
C LEU A 208 -25.89 17.44 -18.49
N CYS A 209 -27.14 17.03 -18.31
CA CYS A 209 -27.73 16.86 -16.97
C CYS A 209 -27.52 15.46 -16.38
N THR A 210 -26.94 14.50 -17.12
CA THR A 210 -26.74 13.11 -16.66
C THR A 210 -25.28 12.74 -16.38
N LEU A 211 -24.34 13.63 -16.66
CA LEU A 211 -22.93 13.55 -16.26
C LEU A 211 -22.66 14.34 -14.98
#